data_4ad8988512238f402e818071f3f5340b
#
_entry.id   4ad8988512238f402e818071f3f5340b
#
_cell.length_a   1.000
_cell.length_b   1.000
_cell.length_c   1.000
_cell.angle_alpha   90.00
_cell.angle_beta   90.00
_cell.angle_gamma   90.00
#
_symmetry.space_group_name_H-M   'P 1'
#
loop_
_entity.id
_entity.type
_entity.pdbx_description
1 polymer ?
#
loop_
_entity_poly.entity_id
_entity_poly.type
_entity_poly.pdbx_seq_one_letter_code
_entity_poly.pdbx_strand_id
1 'polypeptide(L)'
;MPFDIARTRAAYPALTEGFVHFDGAGGTQTAACVIDAVTDAMRSAVGNRSAAFVPGRRSLELVAEARSAVADLLGADPSGVVLGPSATALTYTLARTLGASWRPGDEVVVSRLDHDANIRPWVQAAEAAGATVRWAEVDPSTGELPAAQYADLVGERTRLVAVTAGSNAIGTVPDVPAIAKIAHAVGALVYVDGVHSVPHGPTDLASLGADVVVTSAYKWSGPHLAAMVADPARWAALRPAKLVPSSDAVPDRFEYGTPSFPLLAGVTAAVDHLAGLDPDAVGDRRARLRAGLAAAQAHEEALLDRLLAGLAQRPAVTVYGSPARRCPTVSFRVAGMSPGATQEALGAAGFCLSVGDYYAYEYFQMMGLRDSGGAVRASIYHYNTADEVDRLLAELDALADTAGTMAG
;
A
#
# COMPACT_ATOMS: atom_id res chain seq x y z
N MET A 1 9.60 25.14 -4.33
CA MET A 1 10.15 25.48 -2.99
C MET A 1 10.48 24.19 -2.24
N PRO A 2 11.32 24.17 -1.17
CA PRO A 2 11.48 22.98 -0.36
C PRO A 2 10.12 22.57 0.25
N PHE A 3 9.93 21.27 0.49
CA PHE A 3 8.72 20.70 1.09
C PHE A 3 8.44 21.35 2.46
N ASP A 4 7.22 21.88 2.65
CA ASP A 4 6.84 22.55 3.88
C ASP A 4 6.44 21.54 4.97
N ILE A 5 7.46 21.02 5.64
CA ILE A 5 7.29 20.03 6.70
C ILE A 5 6.51 20.55 7.91
N ALA A 6 6.66 21.84 8.26
CA ALA A 6 5.98 22.41 9.41
C ALA A 6 4.45 22.46 9.17
N ARG A 7 4.03 22.93 8.00
CA ARG A 7 2.63 22.95 7.56
C ARG A 7 2.07 21.53 7.45
N THR A 8 2.85 20.61 6.88
CA THR A 8 2.43 19.20 6.74
C THR A 8 2.19 18.58 8.10
N ARG A 9 3.10 18.70 9.06
CA ARG A 9 2.96 18.14 10.42
C ARG A 9 1.77 18.74 11.18
N ALA A 10 1.51 20.04 11.00
CA ALA A 10 0.38 20.71 11.65
C ALA A 10 -1.00 20.16 11.22
N ALA A 11 -1.06 19.46 10.08
CA ALA A 11 -2.27 18.80 9.61
C ALA A 11 -2.59 17.47 10.33
N TYR A 12 -1.67 16.95 11.17
CA TYR A 12 -1.81 15.66 11.85
C TYR A 12 -1.91 15.82 13.37
N PRO A 13 -3.11 15.83 13.96
CA PRO A 13 -3.30 16.04 15.41
C PRO A 13 -2.54 15.05 16.29
N ALA A 14 -2.47 13.77 15.87
CA ALA A 14 -1.81 12.72 16.63
C ALA A 14 -0.31 12.96 16.84
N LEU A 15 0.36 13.72 15.98
CA LEU A 15 1.79 14.04 16.14
C LEU A 15 2.07 14.95 17.33
N THR A 16 1.05 15.57 17.92
CA THR A 16 1.18 16.39 19.14
C THR A 16 1.35 15.54 20.41
N GLU A 17 1.10 14.24 20.35
CA GLU A 17 1.27 13.32 21.50
C GLU A 17 2.75 13.02 21.80
N GLY A 18 3.68 13.42 20.92
CA GLY A 18 5.12 13.34 21.16
C GLY A 18 5.79 12.04 20.74
N PHE A 19 5.05 11.10 20.15
CA PHE A 19 5.62 9.89 19.57
C PHE A 19 6.22 10.16 18.19
N VAL A 20 7.26 9.39 17.84
CA VAL A 20 7.87 9.40 16.51
C VAL A 20 7.37 8.19 15.71
N HIS A 21 6.63 8.45 14.67
CA HIS A 21 5.98 7.42 13.86
C HIS A 21 6.86 7.00 12.67
N PHE A 22 7.57 5.88 12.81
CA PHE A 22 8.24 5.16 11.71
C PHE A 22 7.50 3.86 11.35
N ASP A 23 6.19 3.84 11.53
CA ASP A 23 5.31 2.69 11.28
C ASP A 23 4.36 2.90 10.09
N GLY A 24 4.62 3.91 9.23
CA GLY A 24 3.76 4.30 8.10
C GLY A 24 3.35 3.17 7.16
N ALA A 25 4.23 2.18 6.92
CA ALA A 25 3.86 0.99 6.15
C ALA A 25 2.83 0.09 6.86
N GLY A 26 2.62 0.24 8.17
CA GLY A 26 1.55 -0.38 8.95
C GLY A 26 0.23 0.38 8.88
N GLY A 27 0.32 1.69 8.74
CA GLY A 27 -0.78 2.66 8.68
C GLY A 27 -0.27 4.04 9.05
N THR A 28 -0.75 5.07 8.36
CA THR A 28 -0.34 6.45 8.62
C THR A 28 -1.27 7.11 9.64
N GLN A 29 -0.82 8.23 10.23
CA GLN A 29 -1.70 9.06 11.04
C GLN A 29 -2.76 9.72 10.15
N THR A 30 -3.94 9.98 10.74
CA THR A 30 -5.07 10.55 10.01
C THR A 30 -4.97 12.09 10.02
N ALA A 31 -5.14 12.73 8.87
CA ALA A 31 -5.15 14.18 8.77
C ALA A 31 -6.41 14.80 9.40
N ALA A 32 -6.30 15.98 9.99
CA ALA A 32 -7.41 16.70 10.64
C ALA A 32 -8.62 16.86 9.73
N CYS A 33 -8.41 17.26 8.47
CA CYS A 33 -9.48 17.42 7.50
C CYS A 33 -10.26 16.12 7.21
N VAL A 34 -9.62 14.97 7.35
CA VAL A 34 -10.26 13.65 7.23
C VAL A 34 -11.15 13.38 8.44
N ILE A 35 -10.65 13.66 9.64
CA ILE A 35 -11.41 13.54 10.89
C ILE A 35 -12.66 14.41 10.82
N ASP A 36 -12.49 15.66 10.40
CA ASP A 36 -13.58 16.64 10.27
C ASP A 36 -14.62 16.17 9.25
N ALA A 37 -14.18 15.74 8.05
CA ALA A 37 -15.08 15.26 7.01
C ALA A 37 -15.91 14.05 7.45
N VAL A 38 -15.31 13.09 8.15
CA VAL A 38 -16.01 11.93 8.72
C VAL A 38 -17.02 12.39 9.79
N THR A 39 -16.59 13.27 10.68
CA THR A 39 -17.43 13.79 11.77
C THR A 39 -18.63 14.56 11.22
N ASP A 40 -18.43 15.41 10.23
CA ASP A 40 -19.50 16.21 9.62
C ASP A 40 -20.50 15.33 8.84
N ALA A 41 -19.99 14.32 8.14
CA ALA A 41 -20.86 13.34 7.50
C ALA A 41 -21.71 12.56 8.54
N MET A 42 -21.13 12.20 9.70
CA MET A 42 -21.87 11.53 10.78
C MET A 42 -22.89 12.45 11.47
N ARG A 43 -22.62 13.74 11.56
CA ARG A 43 -23.55 14.75 12.09
C ARG A 43 -24.67 15.11 11.13
N SER A 44 -24.43 14.89 9.83
CA SER A 44 -25.38 15.19 8.77
C SER A 44 -26.44 14.09 8.66
N ALA A 45 -27.64 14.43 8.21
CA ALA A 45 -28.63 13.42 7.86
C ALA A 45 -28.21 12.71 6.58
N VAL A 46 -27.79 11.44 6.71
CA VAL A 46 -27.52 10.51 5.62
C VAL A 46 -28.45 9.30 5.72
N GLY A 47 -28.75 8.65 4.61
CA GLY A 47 -29.59 7.47 4.55
C GLY A 47 -29.11 6.51 3.47
N ASN A 48 -29.85 5.45 3.19
CA ASN A 48 -29.56 4.65 2.00
C ASN A 48 -29.68 5.48 0.72
N ARG A 49 -28.88 5.13 -0.29
CA ARG A 49 -28.84 5.81 -1.59
C ARG A 49 -30.23 5.93 -2.21
N SER A 50 -30.69 7.15 -2.49
CA SER A 50 -31.96 7.45 -3.13
C SER A 50 -31.97 8.87 -3.69
N ALA A 51 -32.48 9.03 -4.90
CA ALA A 51 -32.71 10.35 -5.49
C ALA A 51 -33.95 11.04 -4.94
N ALA A 52 -34.85 10.31 -4.29
CA ALA A 52 -36.17 10.81 -3.90
C ALA A 52 -36.15 11.78 -2.71
N PHE A 53 -35.16 11.70 -1.83
CA PHE A 53 -35.08 12.51 -0.60
C PHE A 53 -33.65 13.00 -0.30
N VAL A 54 -33.54 14.10 0.43
CA VAL A 54 -32.24 14.78 0.67
C VAL A 54 -31.18 13.87 1.29
N PRO A 55 -31.42 13.12 2.40
CA PRO A 55 -30.42 12.24 2.97
C PRO A 55 -29.92 11.16 2.00
N GLY A 56 -30.79 10.63 1.14
CA GLY A 56 -30.42 9.63 0.14
C GLY A 56 -29.55 10.24 -0.98
N ARG A 57 -29.83 11.47 -1.42
CA ARG A 57 -29.00 12.18 -2.41
C ARG A 57 -27.61 12.47 -1.87
N ARG A 58 -27.47 12.91 -0.60
CA ARG A 58 -26.16 13.07 0.06
C ARG A 58 -25.33 11.79 0.02
N SER A 59 -25.96 10.65 0.28
CA SER A 59 -25.26 9.36 0.21
C SER A 59 -24.81 9.01 -1.22
N LEU A 60 -25.59 9.37 -2.25
CA LEU A 60 -25.17 9.22 -3.66
C LEU A 60 -23.98 10.13 -3.98
N GLU A 61 -23.99 11.37 -3.51
CA GLU A 61 -22.93 12.36 -3.69
C GLU A 61 -21.63 11.88 -3.03
N LEU A 62 -21.67 11.41 -1.77
CA LEU A 62 -20.50 10.89 -1.06
C LEU A 62 -19.84 9.71 -1.80
N VAL A 63 -20.64 8.80 -2.36
CA VAL A 63 -20.12 7.69 -3.17
C VAL A 63 -19.48 8.19 -4.47
N ALA A 64 -20.13 9.10 -5.17
CA ALA A 64 -19.62 9.65 -6.43
C ALA A 64 -18.32 10.44 -6.23
N GLU A 65 -18.26 11.27 -5.19
CA GLU A 65 -17.07 12.05 -4.84
C GLU A 65 -15.88 11.16 -4.45
N ALA A 66 -16.11 10.11 -3.63
CA ALA A 66 -15.05 9.17 -3.25
C ALA A 66 -14.50 8.43 -4.48
N ARG A 67 -15.37 7.98 -5.39
CA ARG A 67 -14.93 7.35 -6.65
C ARG A 67 -14.14 8.33 -7.52
N SER A 68 -14.61 9.56 -7.66
CA SER A 68 -13.89 10.61 -8.41
C SER A 68 -12.52 10.91 -7.79
N ALA A 69 -12.46 11.02 -6.46
CA ALA A 69 -11.20 11.28 -5.76
C ALA A 69 -10.18 10.15 -5.96
N VAL A 70 -10.59 8.89 -5.80
CA VAL A 70 -9.72 7.74 -6.02
C VAL A 70 -9.31 7.62 -7.50
N ALA A 71 -10.21 7.91 -8.42
CA ALA A 71 -9.91 7.94 -9.85
C ALA A 71 -8.83 9.00 -10.17
N ASP A 72 -8.95 10.20 -9.59
CA ASP A 72 -7.93 11.24 -9.72
C ASP A 72 -6.59 10.81 -9.09
N LEU A 73 -6.61 10.10 -7.96
CA LEU A 73 -5.39 9.59 -7.30
C LEU A 73 -4.63 8.60 -8.20
N LEU A 74 -5.33 7.71 -8.90
CA LEU A 74 -4.76 6.61 -9.67
C LEU A 74 -4.77 6.80 -11.19
N GLY A 75 -5.26 7.95 -11.69
CA GLY A 75 -5.33 8.23 -13.13
C GLY A 75 -6.31 7.32 -13.87
N ALA A 76 -7.53 7.17 -13.35
CA ALA A 76 -8.51 6.21 -13.83
C ALA A 76 -9.89 6.85 -14.07
N ASP A 77 -10.85 6.05 -14.56
CA ASP A 77 -12.25 6.45 -14.68
C ASP A 77 -12.98 6.21 -13.35
N PRO A 78 -13.76 7.16 -12.83
CA PRO A 78 -14.55 6.98 -11.61
C PRO A 78 -15.50 5.78 -11.65
N SER A 79 -16.04 5.41 -12.83
CA SER A 79 -16.87 4.22 -13.00
C SER A 79 -16.10 2.90 -12.95
N GLY A 80 -14.76 2.97 -12.96
CA GLY A 80 -13.87 1.83 -12.75
C GLY A 80 -13.43 1.64 -11.29
N VAL A 81 -13.89 2.47 -10.35
CA VAL A 81 -13.50 2.43 -8.94
C VAL A 81 -14.47 1.56 -8.14
N VAL A 82 -14.01 0.45 -7.62
CA VAL A 82 -14.70 -0.44 -6.67
C VAL A 82 -14.24 -0.10 -5.27
N LEU A 83 -15.14 0.27 -4.37
CA LEU A 83 -14.87 0.59 -2.97
C LEU A 83 -15.13 -0.63 -2.07
N GLY A 84 -14.33 -0.81 -1.03
CA GLY A 84 -14.49 -1.96 -0.13
C GLY A 84 -13.83 -1.76 1.24
N PRO A 85 -14.05 -2.71 2.16
CA PRO A 85 -13.62 -2.57 3.54
C PRO A 85 -12.11 -2.70 3.72
N SER A 86 -11.41 -3.40 2.82
CA SER A 86 -9.95 -3.55 2.84
C SER A 86 -9.45 -4.06 1.49
N ALA A 87 -8.18 -3.79 1.17
CA ALA A 87 -7.51 -4.34 -0.02
C ALA A 87 -7.57 -5.87 -0.02
N THR A 88 -7.33 -6.52 1.12
CA THR A 88 -7.42 -7.98 1.27
C THR A 88 -8.80 -8.51 0.86
N ALA A 89 -9.89 -7.89 1.34
CA ALA A 89 -11.24 -8.32 1.02
C ALA A 89 -11.55 -8.16 -0.48
N LEU A 90 -11.12 -7.05 -1.08
CA LEU A 90 -11.28 -6.79 -2.51
C LEU A 90 -10.47 -7.78 -3.35
N THR A 91 -9.23 -8.08 -2.96
CA THR A 91 -8.39 -9.08 -3.64
C THR A 91 -9.03 -10.47 -3.58
N TYR A 92 -9.54 -10.90 -2.42
CA TYR A 92 -10.28 -12.16 -2.30
C TYR A 92 -11.53 -12.21 -3.17
N THR A 93 -12.28 -11.11 -3.26
CA THR A 93 -13.46 -11.01 -4.13
C THR A 93 -13.09 -11.18 -5.59
N LEU A 94 -12.03 -10.51 -6.05
CA LEU A 94 -11.58 -10.62 -7.42
C LEU A 94 -10.97 -12.00 -7.71
N ALA A 95 -10.17 -12.55 -6.80
CA ALA A 95 -9.55 -13.86 -6.95
C ALA A 95 -10.61 -14.98 -7.11
N ARG A 96 -11.66 -14.97 -6.30
CA ARG A 96 -12.78 -15.90 -6.44
C ARG A 96 -13.52 -15.71 -7.76
N THR A 97 -13.69 -14.46 -8.20
CA THR A 97 -14.40 -14.12 -9.43
C THR A 97 -13.63 -14.61 -10.66
N LEU A 98 -12.33 -14.36 -10.72
CA LEU A 98 -11.47 -14.81 -11.83
C LEU A 98 -11.25 -16.32 -11.77
N GLY A 99 -10.96 -16.87 -10.60
CA GLY A 99 -10.72 -18.29 -10.37
C GLY A 99 -11.88 -19.18 -10.76
N ALA A 100 -13.13 -18.68 -10.72
CA ALA A 100 -14.31 -19.42 -11.18
C ALA A 100 -14.27 -19.77 -12.68
N SER A 101 -13.44 -19.11 -13.48
CA SER A 101 -13.25 -19.39 -14.90
C SER A 101 -11.99 -20.20 -15.21
N TRP A 102 -11.09 -20.40 -14.24
CA TRP A 102 -9.84 -21.12 -14.42
C TRP A 102 -10.06 -22.64 -14.48
N ARG A 103 -9.11 -23.34 -15.07
CA ARG A 103 -9.16 -24.80 -15.33
C ARG A 103 -7.82 -25.45 -15.01
N PRO A 104 -7.77 -26.77 -14.81
CA PRO A 104 -6.52 -27.51 -14.75
C PRO A 104 -5.65 -27.23 -15.99
N GLY A 105 -4.38 -26.87 -15.72
CA GLY A 105 -3.43 -26.45 -16.73
C GLY A 105 -3.30 -24.92 -16.91
N ASP A 106 -4.25 -24.12 -16.41
CA ASP A 106 -4.05 -22.67 -16.29
C ASP A 106 -2.97 -22.35 -15.26
N GLU A 107 -2.34 -21.18 -15.38
CA GLU A 107 -1.25 -20.76 -14.51
C GLU A 107 -1.50 -19.37 -13.94
N VAL A 108 -1.05 -19.16 -12.71
CA VAL A 108 -1.07 -17.86 -12.01
C VAL A 108 0.32 -17.56 -11.51
N VAL A 109 0.84 -16.37 -11.77
CA VAL A 109 2.16 -15.94 -11.30
C VAL A 109 2.00 -15.00 -10.11
N VAL A 110 2.67 -15.32 -9.00
CA VAL A 110 2.79 -14.49 -7.80
C VAL A 110 4.25 -14.29 -7.44
N SER A 111 4.59 -13.33 -6.59
CA SER A 111 5.97 -13.11 -6.18
C SER A 111 6.19 -13.35 -4.69
N ARG A 112 7.43 -13.73 -4.32
CA ARG A 112 7.83 -13.82 -2.90
C ARG A 112 8.10 -12.47 -2.26
N LEU A 113 8.05 -11.39 -3.03
CA LEU A 113 8.23 -10.01 -2.54
C LEU A 113 6.96 -9.44 -1.91
N ASP A 114 5.81 -9.99 -2.29
CA ASP A 114 4.49 -9.42 -2.02
C ASP A 114 4.04 -9.59 -0.56
N HIS A 115 3.19 -8.67 -0.12
CA HIS A 115 2.33 -8.88 1.05
C HIS A 115 1.40 -10.08 0.81
N ASP A 116 1.16 -10.91 1.82
CA ASP A 116 0.37 -12.14 1.68
C ASP A 116 -1.06 -11.93 1.18
N ALA A 117 -1.63 -10.72 1.37
CA ALA A 117 -2.91 -10.33 0.79
C ALA A 117 -2.89 -10.28 -0.75
N ASN A 118 -1.71 -10.16 -1.38
CA ASN A 118 -1.52 -10.26 -2.83
C ASN A 118 -0.95 -11.63 -3.27
N ILE A 119 -0.92 -12.60 -2.40
CA ILE A 119 -0.46 -13.97 -2.68
C ILE A 119 -1.58 -14.97 -2.40
N ARG A 120 -2.01 -15.10 -1.14
CA ARG A 120 -2.93 -16.18 -0.70
C ARG A 120 -4.27 -16.20 -1.43
N PRO A 121 -4.92 -15.07 -1.74
CA PRO A 121 -6.17 -15.13 -2.49
C PRO A 121 -6.00 -15.79 -3.86
N TRP A 122 -4.88 -15.52 -4.54
CA TRP A 122 -4.57 -16.07 -5.86
C TRP A 122 -4.18 -17.53 -5.78
N VAL A 123 -3.32 -17.91 -4.82
CA VAL A 123 -2.92 -19.30 -4.55
C VAL A 123 -4.15 -20.16 -4.27
N GLN A 124 -5.02 -19.74 -3.35
CA GLN A 124 -6.23 -20.49 -2.99
C GLN A 124 -7.23 -20.59 -4.15
N ALA A 125 -7.38 -19.53 -4.96
CA ALA A 125 -8.23 -19.58 -6.14
C ALA A 125 -7.67 -20.52 -7.22
N ALA A 126 -6.35 -20.52 -7.43
CA ALA A 126 -5.67 -21.44 -8.33
C ALA A 126 -5.82 -22.90 -7.88
N GLU A 127 -5.55 -23.18 -6.61
CA GLU A 127 -5.71 -24.52 -6.02
C GLU A 127 -7.15 -25.03 -6.18
N ALA A 128 -8.16 -24.19 -5.89
CA ALA A 128 -9.55 -24.56 -6.04
C ALA A 128 -9.96 -24.87 -7.48
N ALA A 129 -9.28 -24.25 -8.46
CA ALA A 129 -9.50 -24.48 -9.89
C ALA A 129 -8.63 -25.61 -10.48
N GLY A 130 -7.69 -26.17 -9.72
CA GLY A 130 -6.68 -27.10 -10.23
C GLY A 130 -5.64 -26.43 -11.15
N ALA A 131 -5.51 -25.10 -11.06
CA ALA A 131 -4.50 -24.33 -11.78
C ALA A 131 -3.15 -24.34 -11.04
N THR A 132 -2.07 -24.04 -11.76
CA THR A 132 -0.70 -24.06 -11.21
C THR A 132 -0.28 -22.67 -10.77
N VAL A 133 0.32 -22.58 -9.59
CA VAL A 133 0.96 -21.34 -9.11
C VAL A 133 2.44 -21.35 -9.49
N ARG A 134 2.87 -20.29 -10.19
CA ARG A 134 4.27 -20.00 -10.52
C ARG A 134 4.79 -18.89 -9.64
N TRP A 135 6.01 -19.03 -9.15
CA TRP A 135 6.60 -18.08 -8.20
C TRP A 135 7.71 -17.27 -8.83
N ALA A 136 7.62 -15.96 -8.75
CA ALA A 136 8.73 -15.06 -9.05
C ALA A 136 9.60 -14.91 -7.79
N GLU A 137 10.89 -15.17 -7.96
CA GLU A 137 11.86 -15.19 -6.88
C GLU A 137 12.50 -13.83 -6.66
N VAL A 138 12.81 -13.52 -5.40
CA VAL A 138 13.55 -12.33 -5.00
C VAL A 138 15.02 -12.68 -4.93
N ASP A 139 15.89 -11.80 -5.42
CA ASP A 139 17.33 -11.95 -5.19
C ASP A 139 17.62 -11.73 -3.69
N PRO A 140 18.06 -12.75 -2.95
CA PRO A 140 18.25 -12.63 -1.50
C PRO A 140 19.37 -11.68 -1.11
N SER A 141 20.29 -11.35 -2.01
CA SER A 141 21.43 -10.47 -1.75
C SER A 141 21.05 -9.00 -1.87
N THR A 142 20.17 -8.65 -2.81
CA THR A 142 19.78 -7.27 -3.10
C THR A 142 18.34 -6.96 -2.67
N GLY A 143 17.47 -7.98 -2.57
CA GLY A 143 16.04 -7.79 -2.37
C GLY A 143 15.31 -7.35 -3.64
N GLU A 144 15.96 -7.39 -4.80
CA GLU A 144 15.34 -7.07 -6.09
C GLU A 144 14.39 -8.17 -6.55
N LEU A 145 13.36 -7.79 -7.30
CA LEU A 145 12.50 -8.70 -8.06
C LEU A 145 12.77 -8.51 -9.55
N PRO A 146 13.71 -9.28 -10.15
CA PRO A 146 14.11 -9.07 -11.53
C PRO A 146 12.96 -9.30 -12.51
N ALA A 147 12.60 -8.27 -13.30
CA ALA A 147 11.52 -8.39 -14.29
C ALA A 147 11.83 -9.42 -15.38
N ALA A 148 13.10 -9.66 -15.70
CA ALA A 148 13.52 -10.59 -16.74
C ALA A 148 13.06 -12.03 -16.49
N GLN A 149 12.97 -12.47 -15.22
CA GLN A 149 12.52 -13.84 -14.88
C GLN A 149 11.08 -14.13 -15.32
N TYR A 150 10.27 -13.09 -15.49
CA TYR A 150 8.88 -13.25 -15.93
C TYR A 150 8.78 -13.79 -17.36
N ALA A 151 9.82 -13.64 -18.20
CA ALA A 151 9.86 -14.24 -19.53
C ALA A 151 9.81 -15.78 -19.49
N ASP A 152 10.36 -16.38 -18.42
CA ASP A 152 10.35 -17.85 -18.22
C ASP A 152 9.13 -18.32 -17.40
N LEU A 153 8.51 -17.42 -16.64
CA LEU A 153 7.36 -17.72 -15.78
C LEU A 153 6.03 -17.57 -16.50
N VAL A 154 5.94 -16.69 -17.49
CA VAL A 154 4.70 -16.32 -18.18
C VAL A 154 4.63 -17.05 -19.53
N GLY A 155 3.50 -17.71 -19.79
CA GLY A 155 3.25 -18.43 -21.02
C GLY A 155 1.77 -18.37 -21.43
N GLU A 156 1.39 -19.02 -22.53
CA GLU A 156 0.01 -19.02 -23.09
C GLU A 156 -1.06 -19.49 -22.10
N ARG A 157 -0.66 -20.25 -21.08
CA ARG A 157 -1.56 -20.71 -20.02
C ARG A 157 -1.67 -19.75 -18.84
N THR A 158 -0.85 -18.72 -18.78
CA THR A 158 -0.89 -17.73 -17.71
C THR A 158 -2.16 -16.89 -17.81
N ARG A 159 -2.94 -16.82 -16.73
CA ARG A 159 -4.19 -16.05 -16.63
C ARG A 159 -4.02 -14.76 -15.88
N LEU A 160 -3.11 -14.76 -14.90
CA LEU A 160 -2.89 -13.63 -14.03
C LEU A 160 -1.41 -13.56 -13.62
N VAL A 161 -0.91 -12.33 -13.55
CA VAL A 161 0.33 -11.97 -12.85
C VAL A 161 -0.03 -11.00 -11.74
N ALA A 162 0.21 -11.37 -10.49
CA ALA A 162 0.04 -10.51 -9.32
C ALA A 162 1.41 -10.04 -8.84
N VAL A 163 1.58 -8.74 -8.66
CA VAL A 163 2.84 -8.13 -8.23
C VAL A 163 2.61 -6.87 -7.42
N THR A 164 3.43 -6.63 -6.40
CA THR A 164 3.43 -5.36 -5.67
C THR A 164 4.10 -4.25 -6.46
N ALA A 165 3.60 -3.02 -6.34
CA ALA A 165 4.30 -1.82 -6.84
C ALA A 165 5.35 -1.28 -5.84
N GLY A 166 5.38 -1.81 -4.62
CA GLY A 166 6.36 -1.48 -3.59
C GLY A 166 6.26 -2.41 -2.40
N SER A 167 7.36 -3.07 -2.06
CA SER A 167 7.41 -4.03 -0.94
C SER A 167 7.18 -3.32 0.40
N ASN A 168 6.18 -3.78 1.13
CA ASN A 168 5.91 -3.32 2.48
C ASN A 168 6.95 -3.79 3.52
N ALA A 169 7.83 -4.73 3.14
CA ALA A 169 8.88 -5.25 4.02
C ALA A 169 10.19 -4.49 3.87
N ILE A 170 10.71 -4.42 2.67
CA ILE A 170 12.06 -3.91 2.38
C ILE A 170 12.06 -2.71 1.41
N GLY A 171 10.88 -2.24 1.02
CA GLY A 171 10.70 -1.07 0.17
C GLY A 171 10.95 -1.28 -1.33
N THR A 172 11.47 -2.41 -1.78
CA THR A 172 11.78 -2.68 -3.19
C THR A 172 10.65 -2.27 -4.11
N VAL A 173 10.95 -1.48 -5.15
CA VAL A 173 10.03 -1.06 -6.20
C VAL A 173 10.34 -1.82 -7.48
N PRO A 174 9.58 -2.87 -7.82
CA PRO A 174 9.79 -3.65 -9.05
C PRO A 174 9.54 -2.84 -10.33
N ASP A 175 10.06 -3.30 -11.44
CA ASP A 175 9.73 -2.76 -12.77
C ASP A 175 8.39 -3.34 -13.26
N VAL A 176 7.29 -2.86 -12.65
CA VAL A 176 5.93 -3.32 -12.98
C VAL A 176 5.61 -3.13 -14.47
N PRO A 177 5.96 -1.99 -15.13
CA PRO A 177 5.72 -1.84 -16.57
C PRO A 177 6.40 -2.91 -17.43
N ALA A 178 7.62 -3.30 -17.11
CA ALA A 178 8.32 -4.36 -17.85
C ALA A 178 7.64 -5.73 -17.61
N ILE A 179 7.23 -6.03 -16.38
CA ILE A 179 6.48 -7.25 -16.05
C ILE A 179 5.13 -7.28 -16.79
N ALA A 180 4.41 -6.16 -16.78
CA ALA A 180 3.12 -6.01 -17.45
C ALA A 180 3.23 -6.26 -18.96
N LYS A 181 4.26 -5.72 -19.60
CA LYS A 181 4.53 -5.94 -21.02
C LYS A 181 4.70 -7.44 -21.35
N ILE A 182 5.39 -8.19 -20.49
CA ILE A 182 5.58 -9.65 -20.67
C ILE A 182 4.24 -10.37 -20.49
N ALA A 183 3.49 -10.05 -19.45
CA ALA A 183 2.18 -10.65 -19.17
C ALA A 183 1.17 -10.41 -20.30
N HIS A 184 1.09 -9.18 -20.79
CA HIS A 184 0.17 -8.80 -21.86
C HIS A 184 0.50 -9.43 -23.22
N ALA A 185 1.77 -9.79 -23.45
CA ALA A 185 2.17 -10.48 -24.69
C ALA A 185 1.47 -11.83 -24.88
N VAL A 186 1.00 -12.44 -23.78
CA VAL A 186 0.25 -13.72 -23.79
C VAL A 186 -1.23 -13.53 -23.38
N GLY A 187 -1.69 -12.30 -23.17
CA GLY A 187 -3.05 -11.98 -22.75
C GLY A 187 -3.37 -12.23 -21.27
N ALA A 188 -2.33 -12.38 -20.42
CA ALA A 188 -2.50 -12.51 -18.99
C ALA A 188 -2.85 -11.15 -18.34
N LEU A 189 -3.73 -11.18 -17.31
CA LEU A 189 -4.08 -9.98 -16.52
C LEU A 189 -2.94 -9.62 -15.58
N VAL A 190 -2.74 -8.31 -15.35
CA VAL A 190 -1.78 -7.77 -14.38
C VAL A 190 -2.52 -7.10 -13.23
N TYR A 191 -2.44 -7.72 -12.05
CA TYR A 191 -2.96 -7.19 -10.79
C TYR A 191 -1.84 -6.61 -9.95
N VAL A 192 -1.95 -5.34 -9.60
CA VAL A 192 -0.91 -4.61 -8.88
C VAL A 192 -1.40 -4.24 -7.48
N ASP A 193 -0.65 -4.68 -6.47
CA ASP A 193 -0.80 -4.18 -5.11
C ASP A 193 -0.06 -2.84 -4.97
N GLY A 194 -0.82 -1.74 -4.97
CA GLY A 194 -0.35 -0.37 -4.76
C GLY A 194 -0.51 0.11 -3.32
N VAL A 195 -0.90 -0.77 -2.38
CA VAL A 195 -1.21 -0.36 -1.00
C VAL A 195 -0.06 0.36 -0.34
N HIS A 196 1.18 -0.09 -0.57
CA HIS A 196 2.36 0.55 0.02
C HIS A 196 2.96 1.64 -0.88
N SER A 197 2.88 1.52 -2.19
CA SER A 197 3.53 2.47 -3.11
C SER A 197 2.74 3.76 -3.35
N VAL A 198 1.40 3.69 -3.38
CA VAL A 198 0.53 4.84 -3.72
C VAL A 198 0.76 6.07 -2.85
N PRO A 199 0.99 5.98 -1.52
CA PRO A 199 1.26 7.14 -0.70
C PRO A 199 2.63 7.79 -0.92
N HIS A 200 3.58 7.10 -1.56
CA HIS A 200 4.98 7.49 -1.67
C HIS A 200 5.38 8.08 -3.03
N GLY A 201 4.42 8.35 -3.90
CA GLY A 201 4.70 8.98 -5.18
C GLY A 201 3.51 8.95 -6.14
N PRO A 202 3.57 9.76 -7.21
CA PRO A 202 2.51 9.77 -8.21
C PRO A 202 2.30 8.39 -8.83
N THR A 203 1.09 7.87 -8.73
CA THR A 203 0.71 6.57 -9.29
C THR A 203 -0.31 6.76 -10.41
N ASP A 204 -0.15 5.99 -11.49
CA ASP A 204 -1.02 6.01 -12.65
C ASP A 204 -1.24 4.60 -13.18
N LEU A 205 -2.50 4.17 -13.26
CA LEU A 205 -2.91 2.83 -13.71
C LEU A 205 -2.31 2.47 -15.08
N ALA A 206 -2.37 3.42 -16.03
CA ALA A 206 -1.88 3.20 -17.38
C ALA A 206 -0.35 3.16 -17.45
N SER A 207 0.34 4.02 -16.69
CA SER A 207 1.81 4.05 -16.64
C SER A 207 2.40 2.78 -16.02
N LEU A 208 1.70 2.16 -15.07
CA LEU A 208 2.07 0.85 -14.52
C LEU A 208 1.82 -0.29 -15.51
N GLY A 209 1.02 -0.08 -16.55
CA GLY A 209 0.53 -1.15 -17.40
C GLY A 209 -0.37 -2.14 -16.62
N ALA A 210 -0.94 -1.72 -15.50
CA ALA A 210 -1.77 -2.57 -14.68
C ALA A 210 -3.19 -2.67 -15.23
N ASP A 211 -3.76 -3.86 -15.20
CA ASP A 211 -5.19 -4.06 -15.48
C ASP A 211 -6.05 -3.72 -14.27
N VAL A 212 -5.51 -3.94 -13.08
CA VAL A 212 -6.14 -3.64 -11.80
C VAL A 212 -5.10 -3.14 -10.82
N VAL A 213 -5.40 -2.06 -10.10
CA VAL A 213 -4.62 -1.57 -8.96
C VAL A 213 -5.49 -1.57 -7.72
N VAL A 214 -4.97 -2.06 -6.59
CA VAL A 214 -5.62 -1.97 -5.28
C VAL A 214 -4.83 -1.05 -4.34
N THR A 215 -5.53 -0.27 -3.52
CA THR A 215 -4.94 0.60 -2.50
C THR A 215 -5.83 0.69 -1.26
N SER A 216 -5.27 1.15 -0.15
CA SER A 216 -5.96 1.29 1.14
C SER A 216 -5.78 2.70 1.71
N ALA A 217 -6.90 3.38 2.01
CA ALA A 217 -6.88 4.78 2.39
C ALA A 217 -6.15 5.06 3.71
N TYR A 218 -6.14 4.13 4.65
CA TYR A 218 -5.41 4.28 5.91
C TYR A 218 -3.88 4.28 5.76
N LYS A 219 -3.35 4.00 4.57
CA LYS A 219 -1.93 4.13 4.24
C LYS A 219 -1.58 5.50 3.67
N TRP A 220 -2.57 6.29 3.28
CA TRP A 220 -2.41 7.64 2.75
C TRP A 220 -3.30 8.65 3.50
N SER A 221 -3.19 8.63 4.84
CA SER A 221 -3.79 9.57 5.80
C SER A 221 -5.32 9.50 5.88
N GLY A 222 -5.93 8.49 5.28
CA GLY A 222 -7.38 8.30 5.20
C GLY A 222 -7.93 7.28 6.21
N PRO A 223 -9.22 6.97 6.12
CA PRO A 223 -9.88 5.99 6.97
C PRO A 223 -9.61 4.54 6.53
N HIS A 224 -10.00 3.55 7.36
CA HIS A 224 -9.93 2.12 7.04
C HIS A 224 -10.96 1.74 5.97
N LEU A 225 -10.68 2.12 4.74
CA LEU A 225 -11.34 1.72 3.50
C LEU A 225 -10.29 1.43 2.43
N ALA A 226 -10.69 0.69 1.41
CA ALA A 226 -9.86 0.39 0.25
C ALA A 226 -10.59 0.65 -1.05
N ALA A 227 -9.81 0.80 -2.12
CA ALA A 227 -10.32 0.88 -3.48
C ALA A 227 -9.54 -0.07 -4.39
N MET A 228 -10.25 -0.68 -5.32
CA MET A 228 -9.71 -1.46 -6.43
C MET A 228 -10.15 -0.82 -7.74
N VAL A 229 -9.20 -0.53 -8.62
CA VAL A 229 -9.43 0.31 -9.79
C VAL A 229 -9.02 -0.42 -11.06
N ALA A 230 -9.89 -0.40 -12.08
CA ALA A 230 -9.62 -0.92 -13.40
C ALA A 230 -10.42 -0.16 -14.46
N ASP A 231 -10.17 -0.47 -15.74
CA ASP A 231 -11.07 -0.04 -16.82
C ASP A 231 -12.49 -0.55 -16.57
N PRO A 232 -13.54 0.29 -16.68
CA PRO A 232 -14.94 -0.12 -16.49
C PRO A 232 -15.36 -1.31 -17.35
N ALA A 233 -14.84 -1.42 -18.58
CA ALA A 233 -15.14 -2.53 -19.49
C ALA A 233 -14.64 -3.88 -18.94
N ARG A 234 -13.53 -3.86 -18.18
CA ARG A 234 -13.02 -5.05 -17.50
C ARG A 234 -14.00 -5.53 -16.43
N TRP A 235 -14.49 -4.63 -15.59
CA TRP A 235 -15.52 -4.97 -14.60
C TRP A 235 -16.80 -5.47 -15.24
N ALA A 236 -17.19 -4.89 -16.38
CA ALA A 236 -18.39 -5.30 -17.11
C ALA A 236 -18.32 -6.75 -17.62
N ALA A 237 -17.13 -7.26 -17.91
CA ALA A 237 -16.91 -8.64 -18.35
C ALA A 237 -17.00 -9.67 -17.22
N LEU A 238 -16.86 -9.27 -15.96
CA LEU A 238 -16.78 -10.17 -14.80
C LEU A 238 -18.13 -10.30 -14.08
N ARG A 239 -18.35 -11.46 -13.45
CA ARG A 239 -19.57 -11.80 -12.72
C ARG A 239 -19.20 -12.31 -11.31
N PRO A 240 -19.02 -11.41 -10.33
CA PRO A 240 -18.76 -11.82 -8.95
C PRO A 240 -19.96 -12.51 -8.34
N ALA A 241 -19.73 -13.41 -7.39
CA ALA A 241 -20.79 -13.92 -6.56
C ALA A 241 -21.36 -12.78 -5.72
N LYS A 242 -22.67 -12.56 -5.77
CA LYS A 242 -23.37 -11.47 -5.07
C LYS A 242 -24.78 -11.89 -4.65
N LEU A 243 -25.41 -11.10 -3.79
CA LEU A 243 -26.81 -11.31 -3.44
C LEU A 243 -27.71 -11.09 -4.69
N VAL A 244 -28.75 -11.91 -4.82
CA VAL A 244 -29.67 -11.82 -5.96
C VAL A 244 -30.24 -10.40 -6.17
N PRO A 245 -30.69 -9.66 -5.12
CA PRO A 245 -31.24 -8.33 -5.28
C PRO A 245 -30.17 -7.22 -5.46
N SER A 246 -28.87 -7.53 -5.34
CA SER A 246 -27.81 -6.52 -5.51
C SER A 246 -27.75 -6.06 -6.97
N SER A 247 -27.30 -4.80 -7.17
CA SER A 247 -27.15 -4.19 -8.49
C SER A 247 -26.27 -5.02 -9.43
N ASP A 248 -26.63 -5.09 -10.71
CA ASP A 248 -25.79 -5.61 -11.78
C ASP A 248 -24.93 -4.53 -12.45
N ALA A 249 -25.11 -3.27 -12.06
CA ALA A 249 -24.35 -2.17 -12.60
C ALA A 249 -22.88 -2.22 -12.11
N VAL A 250 -21.97 -1.76 -12.96
CA VAL A 250 -20.56 -1.55 -12.65
C VAL A 250 -20.41 -0.13 -12.04
N PRO A 251 -19.62 0.01 -10.99
CA PRO A 251 -18.85 -0.96 -10.21
C PRO A 251 -19.65 -1.63 -9.07
N ASP A 252 -20.88 -1.23 -8.80
CA ASP A 252 -21.71 -1.62 -7.64
C ASP A 252 -21.81 -3.14 -7.43
N ARG A 253 -21.75 -3.93 -8.52
CA ARG A 253 -21.82 -5.40 -8.42
C ARG A 253 -20.70 -6.05 -7.60
N PHE A 254 -19.58 -5.35 -7.43
CA PHE A 254 -18.43 -5.80 -6.65
C PHE A 254 -18.46 -5.30 -5.20
N GLU A 255 -19.38 -4.40 -4.86
CA GLU A 255 -19.48 -3.77 -3.54
C GLU A 255 -20.56 -4.47 -2.72
N TYR A 256 -20.15 -5.10 -1.62
CA TYR A 256 -21.04 -5.90 -0.78
C TYR A 256 -21.57 -5.10 0.40
N GLY A 257 -22.90 -5.04 0.51
CA GLY A 257 -23.58 -4.34 1.59
C GLY A 257 -23.65 -2.82 1.38
N THR A 258 -24.24 -2.14 2.36
CA THR A 258 -24.33 -0.68 2.38
C THR A 258 -22.96 -0.10 2.75
N PRO A 259 -22.37 0.80 1.95
CA PRO A 259 -21.07 1.39 2.27
C PRO A 259 -21.14 2.30 3.49
N SER A 260 -20.01 2.48 4.18
CA SER A 260 -19.89 3.46 5.25
C SER A 260 -19.75 4.87 4.67
N PHE A 261 -20.89 5.55 4.44
CA PHE A 261 -20.92 6.89 3.85
C PHE A 261 -20.02 7.90 4.57
N PRO A 262 -19.96 7.96 5.91
CA PRO A 262 -19.04 8.87 6.58
C PRO A 262 -17.57 8.62 6.24
N LEU A 263 -17.16 7.33 6.17
CA LEU A 263 -15.77 7.02 5.81
C LEU A 263 -15.47 7.36 4.33
N LEU A 264 -16.46 7.35 3.44
CA LEU A 264 -16.28 7.80 2.06
C LEU A 264 -15.97 9.31 1.98
N ALA A 265 -16.61 10.13 2.82
CA ALA A 265 -16.22 11.54 2.97
C ALA A 265 -14.75 11.67 3.39
N GLY A 266 -14.32 10.83 4.32
CA GLY A 266 -12.90 10.76 4.73
C GLY A 266 -11.95 10.35 3.61
N VAL A 267 -12.35 9.44 2.72
CA VAL A 267 -11.57 9.06 1.53
C VAL A 267 -11.36 10.27 0.62
N THR A 268 -12.42 11.01 0.31
CA THR A 268 -12.34 12.24 -0.50
C THR A 268 -11.42 13.27 0.13
N ALA A 269 -11.59 13.54 1.44
CA ALA A 269 -10.78 14.50 2.17
C ALA A 269 -9.29 14.09 2.24
N ALA A 270 -8.98 12.80 2.33
CA ALA A 270 -7.61 12.30 2.31
C ALA A 270 -6.94 12.54 0.95
N VAL A 271 -7.65 12.29 -0.15
CA VAL A 271 -7.15 12.58 -1.50
C VAL A 271 -6.93 14.09 -1.69
N ASP A 272 -7.86 14.92 -1.21
CA ASP A 272 -7.73 16.38 -1.27
C ASP A 272 -6.58 16.90 -0.39
N HIS A 273 -6.32 16.25 0.76
CA HIS A 273 -5.13 16.51 1.58
C HIS A 273 -3.84 16.24 0.82
N LEU A 274 -3.72 15.08 0.16
CA LEU A 274 -2.55 14.75 -0.68
C LEU A 274 -2.38 15.74 -1.83
N ALA A 275 -3.47 16.17 -2.47
CA ALA A 275 -3.45 17.19 -3.51
C ALA A 275 -3.01 18.58 -3.00
N GLY A 276 -3.11 18.82 -1.70
CA GLY A 276 -2.70 20.04 -1.04
C GLY A 276 -1.28 20.01 -0.46
N LEU A 277 -0.50 18.94 -0.59
CA LEU A 277 0.85 18.85 -0.02
C LEU A 277 1.82 19.86 -0.65
N ASP A 278 1.68 20.14 -1.94
CA ASP A 278 2.34 21.29 -2.59
C ASP A 278 1.37 22.47 -2.66
N PRO A 279 1.58 23.53 -1.88
CA PRO A 279 0.68 24.69 -1.86
C PRO A 279 0.70 25.54 -3.15
N ASP A 280 1.76 25.40 -3.95
CA ASP A 280 1.93 26.13 -5.20
C ASP A 280 1.37 25.37 -6.42
N ALA A 281 0.91 24.13 -6.21
CA ALA A 281 0.35 23.31 -7.27
C ALA A 281 -0.97 23.91 -7.79
N VAL A 282 -1.07 24.02 -9.11
CA VAL A 282 -2.25 24.58 -9.81
C VAL A 282 -2.88 23.51 -10.71
N GLY A 283 -4.11 23.76 -11.13
CA GLY A 283 -4.84 22.88 -12.02
C GLY A 283 -5.93 22.07 -11.31
N ASP A 284 -6.40 21.02 -11.95
CA ASP A 284 -7.38 20.10 -11.39
C ASP A 284 -6.81 19.26 -10.24
N ARG A 285 -7.67 18.45 -9.60
CA ARG A 285 -7.24 17.55 -8.50
C ARG A 285 -6.12 16.62 -8.94
N ARG A 286 -6.19 16.06 -10.13
CA ARG A 286 -5.17 15.13 -10.65
C ARG A 286 -3.81 15.80 -10.81
N ALA A 287 -3.76 17.00 -11.37
CA ALA A 287 -2.53 17.78 -11.53
C ALA A 287 -1.90 18.11 -10.16
N ARG A 288 -2.72 18.56 -9.21
CA ARG A 288 -2.28 18.88 -7.85
C ARG A 288 -1.79 17.65 -7.09
N LEU A 289 -2.46 16.49 -7.23
CA LEU A 289 -2.02 15.21 -6.65
C LEU A 289 -0.62 14.83 -7.15
N ARG A 290 -0.39 14.95 -8.45
CA ARG A 290 0.94 14.63 -9.03
C ARG A 290 2.03 15.52 -8.47
N ALA A 291 1.78 16.82 -8.33
CA ALA A 291 2.73 17.77 -7.76
C ALA A 291 2.95 17.51 -6.27
N GLY A 292 1.89 17.39 -5.48
CA GLY A 292 1.95 17.15 -4.04
C GLY A 292 2.65 15.84 -3.67
N LEU A 293 2.30 14.74 -4.36
CA LEU A 293 2.94 13.45 -4.13
C LEU A 293 4.40 13.44 -4.61
N ALA A 294 4.76 14.16 -5.69
CA ALA A 294 6.15 14.27 -6.11
C ALA A 294 6.98 15.08 -5.10
N ALA A 295 6.43 16.14 -4.53
CA ALA A 295 7.10 16.92 -3.49
C ALA A 295 7.29 16.10 -2.20
N ALA A 296 6.27 15.32 -1.79
CA ALA A 296 6.34 14.41 -0.66
C ALA A 296 7.38 13.31 -0.89
N GLN A 297 7.39 12.69 -2.07
CA GLN A 297 8.37 11.67 -2.45
C GLN A 297 9.80 12.18 -2.32
N ALA A 298 10.10 13.36 -2.88
CA ALA A 298 11.44 13.95 -2.78
C ALA A 298 11.88 14.20 -1.33
N HIS A 299 10.94 14.60 -0.45
CA HIS A 299 11.20 14.76 0.97
C HIS A 299 11.48 13.41 1.64
N GLU A 300 10.65 12.39 1.39
CA GLU A 300 10.80 11.05 1.94
C GLU A 300 12.09 10.36 1.46
N GLU A 301 12.48 10.53 0.20
CA GLU A 301 13.74 10.03 -0.37
C GLU A 301 14.95 10.64 0.34
N ALA A 302 14.95 11.94 0.62
CA ALA A 302 16.03 12.59 1.36
C ALA A 302 16.16 12.06 2.80
N LEU A 303 15.03 11.76 3.46
CA LEU A 303 15.03 11.14 4.79
C LEU A 303 15.48 9.68 4.75
N LEU A 304 15.08 8.93 3.73
CA LEU A 304 15.49 7.55 3.51
C LEU A 304 17.01 7.47 3.29
N ASP A 305 17.56 8.32 2.44
CA ASP A 305 19.01 8.39 2.17
C ASP A 305 19.79 8.68 3.47
N ARG A 306 19.29 9.63 4.29
CA ARG A 306 19.87 9.93 5.60
C ARG A 306 19.82 8.71 6.53
N LEU A 307 18.70 8.01 6.61
CA LEU A 307 18.55 6.80 7.42
C LEU A 307 19.51 5.70 6.96
N LEU A 308 19.53 5.39 5.66
CA LEU A 308 20.39 4.35 5.11
C LEU A 308 21.88 4.66 5.29
N ALA A 309 22.30 5.91 5.07
CA ALA A 309 23.67 6.34 5.29
C ALA A 309 24.08 6.20 6.79
N GLY A 310 23.16 6.55 7.69
CA GLY A 310 23.36 6.37 9.12
C GLY A 310 23.45 4.90 9.54
N LEU A 311 22.55 4.06 9.04
CA LEU A 311 22.56 2.61 9.32
C LEU A 311 23.84 1.94 8.80
N ALA A 312 24.33 2.33 7.61
CA ALA A 312 25.58 1.79 7.05
C ALA A 312 26.84 2.05 7.90
N GLN A 313 26.82 3.07 8.76
CA GLN A 313 27.91 3.39 9.69
C GLN A 313 27.84 2.58 10.99
N ARG A 314 26.84 1.72 11.16
CA ARG A 314 26.56 0.96 12.39
C ARG A 314 26.76 -0.54 12.18
N PRO A 315 27.96 -1.09 12.44
CA PRO A 315 28.27 -2.51 12.20
C PRO A 315 27.35 -3.47 12.97
N ALA A 316 26.78 -3.01 14.09
CA ALA A 316 25.82 -3.78 14.88
C ALA A 316 24.44 -3.90 14.19
N VAL A 317 24.17 -3.12 13.15
CA VAL A 317 22.87 -3.12 12.46
C VAL A 317 22.99 -3.82 11.12
N THR A 318 22.17 -4.85 10.93
CA THR A 318 22.03 -5.53 9.62
C THR A 318 20.77 -5.04 8.93
N VAL A 319 20.92 -4.41 7.77
CA VAL A 319 19.82 -3.97 6.91
C VAL A 319 19.52 -5.06 5.87
N TYR A 320 18.24 -5.34 5.65
CA TYR A 320 17.78 -6.31 4.66
C TYR A 320 17.35 -5.63 3.36
N GLY A 321 17.89 -6.13 2.25
CA GLY A 321 17.70 -5.58 0.91
C GLY A 321 18.45 -4.28 0.65
N SER A 322 18.93 -4.13 -0.59
CA SER A 322 19.59 -2.93 -1.12
C SER A 322 19.13 -2.69 -2.57
N PRO A 323 17.80 -2.60 -2.82
CA PRO A 323 17.29 -2.45 -4.18
C PRO A 323 17.66 -1.08 -4.75
N ALA A 324 17.75 -1.00 -6.08
CA ALA A 324 18.07 0.24 -6.80
C ALA A 324 16.96 1.30 -6.65
N ARG A 325 15.70 0.87 -6.53
CA ARG A 325 14.55 1.75 -6.25
C ARG A 325 13.81 1.28 -5.03
N ARG A 326 13.50 2.19 -4.12
CA ARG A 326 12.92 1.85 -2.81
C ARG A 326 11.84 2.85 -2.41
N CYS A 327 10.67 2.36 -1.97
CA CYS A 327 9.79 3.12 -1.08
C CYS A 327 10.50 3.36 0.27
N PRO A 328 10.13 4.40 1.04
CA PRO A 328 10.88 4.81 2.22
C PRO A 328 10.68 3.86 3.42
N THR A 329 11.02 2.58 3.20
CA THR A 329 10.85 1.47 4.17
C THR A 329 12.12 0.64 4.24
N VAL A 330 12.57 0.36 5.48
CA VAL A 330 13.80 -0.38 5.78
C VAL A 330 13.52 -1.41 6.85
N SER A 331 13.86 -2.68 6.59
CA SER A 331 13.90 -3.74 7.61
C SER A 331 15.32 -3.96 8.09
N PHE A 332 15.50 -4.08 9.40
CA PHE A 332 16.82 -4.26 10.00
C PHE A 332 16.76 -5.11 11.27
N ARG A 333 17.93 -5.58 11.71
CA ARG A 333 18.17 -6.20 13.03
C ARG A 333 19.37 -5.57 13.72
N VAL A 334 19.36 -5.58 15.04
CA VAL A 334 20.49 -5.17 15.90
C VAL A 334 21.16 -6.42 16.46
N ALA A 335 22.47 -6.51 16.32
CA ALA A 335 23.25 -7.65 16.82
C ALA A 335 23.10 -7.78 18.35
N GLY A 336 22.99 -9.03 18.83
CA GLY A 336 22.80 -9.32 20.24
C GLY A 336 21.39 -9.09 20.79
N MET A 337 20.45 -8.59 19.97
CA MET A 337 19.06 -8.37 20.37
C MET A 337 18.09 -9.12 19.46
N SER A 338 16.99 -9.64 20.02
CA SER A 338 15.87 -10.09 19.20
C SER A 338 15.13 -8.90 18.60
N PRO A 339 14.44 -9.06 17.44
CA PRO A 339 13.63 -7.97 16.87
C PRO A 339 12.59 -7.43 17.86
N GLY A 340 11.94 -8.29 18.65
CA GLY A 340 10.99 -7.88 19.68
C GLY A 340 11.62 -7.02 20.76
N ALA A 341 12.77 -7.43 21.31
CA ALA A 341 13.48 -6.65 22.32
C ALA A 341 13.97 -5.30 21.76
N THR A 342 14.40 -5.26 20.50
CA THR A 342 14.75 -4.00 19.83
C THR A 342 13.54 -3.07 19.71
N GLN A 343 12.38 -3.59 19.31
CA GLN A 343 11.15 -2.81 19.21
C GLN A 343 10.69 -2.28 20.58
N GLU A 344 10.73 -3.11 21.63
CA GLU A 344 10.36 -2.71 23.00
C GLU A 344 11.24 -1.57 23.50
N ALA A 345 12.54 -1.67 23.30
CA ALA A 345 13.49 -0.64 23.72
C ALA A 345 13.29 0.69 22.97
N LEU A 346 13.14 0.64 21.64
CA LEU A 346 12.82 1.81 20.84
C LEU A 346 11.44 2.39 21.18
N GLY A 347 10.47 1.54 21.48
CA GLY A 347 9.14 1.95 21.95
C GLY A 347 9.20 2.70 23.28
N ALA A 348 10.03 2.25 24.23
CA ALA A 348 10.29 2.95 25.49
C ALA A 348 10.94 4.33 25.29
N ALA A 349 11.72 4.51 24.20
CA ALA A 349 12.29 5.80 23.79
C ALA A 349 11.32 6.66 22.96
N GLY A 350 10.04 6.23 22.78
CA GLY A 350 8.98 6.98 22.10
C GLY A 350 8.89 6.77 20.58
N PHE A 351 9.55 5.75 20.04
CA PHE A 351 9.48 5.42 18.62
C PHE A 351 8.46 4.34 18.33
N CYS A 352 7.58 4.58 17.35
CA CYS A 352 6.65 3.60 16.83
C CYS A 352 7.26 2.91 15.60
N LEU A 353 7.58 1.61 15.72
CA LEU A 353 8.10 0.77 14.64
C LEU A 353 7.34 -0.55 14.59
N SER A 354 7.34 -1.20 13.44
CA SER A 354 6.77 -2.54 13.32
C SER A 354 7.82 -3.62 13.56
N VAL A 355 7.38 -4.81 14.02
CA VAL A 355 8.25 -6.00 14.19
C VAL A 355 7.57 -7.24 13.61
N GLY A 356 8.36 -8.21 13.17
CA GLY A 356 7.88 -9.49 12.63
C GLY A 356 8.12 -9.65 11.14
N ASP A 357 7.19 -10.32 10.46
CA ASP A 357 7.22 -10.53 9.00
C ASP A 357 6.30 -9.57 8.22
N TYR A 358 5.52 -8.75 8.91
CA TYR A 358 4.61 -7.72 8.36
C TYR A 358 3.66 -8.25 7.28
N TYR A 359 3.28 -9.52 7.37
CA TYR A 359 2.56 -10.26 6.31
C TYR A 359 3.34 -10.39 4.98
N ALA A 360 4.65 -10.13 4.94
CA ALA A 360 5.54 -10.51 3.84
C ALA A 360 6.08 -11.92 4.07
N TYR A 361 5.14 -12.85 4.31
CA TYR A 361 5.40 -14.21 4.75
C TYR A 361 6.46 -14.93 3.88
N GLU A 362 6.29 -14.92 2.57
CA GLU A 362 7.15 -15.63 1.64
C GLU A 362 8.57 -15.06 1.62
N TYR A 363 8.72 -13.74 1.69
CA TYR A 363 10.04 -13.09 1.75
C TYR A 363 10.79 -13.51 3.02
N PHE A 364 10.17 -13.39 4.20
CA PHE A 364 10.83 -13.73 5.47
C PHE A 364 11.06 -15.23 5.64
N GLN A 365 10.21 -16.09 5.04
CA GLN A 365 10.40 -17.52 4.98
C GLN A 365 11.62 -17.87 4.12
N MET A 366 11.74 -17.30 2.92
CA MET A 366 12.86 -17.47 2.00
C MET A 366 14.18 -17.04 2.63
N MET A 367 14.16 -15.91 3.36
CA MET A 367 15.34 -15.37 4.04
C MET A 367 15.72 -16.13 5.33
N GLY A 368 14.92 -17.12 5.76
CA GLY A 368 15.16 -17.85 7.02
C GLY A 368 15.04 -16.98 8.29
N LEU A 369 14.35 -15.86 8.20
CA LEU A 369 14.24 -14.88 9.29
C LEU A 369 12.98 -15.05 10.13
N ARG A 370 11.98 -15.78 9.62
CA ARG A 370 10.65 -15.83 10.22
C ARG A 370 10.66 -16.49 11.59
N ASP A 371 11.30 -17.66 11.73
CA ASP A 371 11.33 -18.42 12.98
C ASP A 371 12.14 -17.74 14.09
N SER A 372 12.99 -16.78 13.73
CA SER A 372 13.75 -15.94 14.67
C SER A 372 13.14 -14.56 14.93
N GLY A 373 11.82 -14.41 14.68
CA GLY A 373 11.04 -13.21 14.99
C GLY A 373 11.02 -12.12 13.92
N GLY A 374 11.42 -12.44 12.67
CA GLY A 374 11.40 -11.46 11.58
C GLY A 374 12.46 -10.38 11.69
N ALA A 375 12.07 -9.13 11.52
CA ALA A 375 12.94 -7.95 11.65
C ALA A 375 12.19 -6.77 12.27
N VAL A 376 12.88 -5.70 12.62
CA VAL A 376 12.29 -4.39 12.92
C VAL A 376 12.17 -3.63 11.61
N ARG A 377 11.05 -2.93 11.40
CA ARG A 377 10.80 -2.13 10.20
C ARG A 377 10.58 -0.67 10.56
N ALA A 378 11.41 0.20 10.00
CA ALA A 378 11.19 1.63 9.96
C ALA A 378 10.61 2.02 8.60
N SER A 379 9.50 2.75 8.61
CA SER A 379 8.81 3.26 7.42
C SER A 379 8.55 4.73 7.58
N ILE A 380 9.21 5.53 6.77
CA ILE A 380 9.09 6.99 6.73
C ILE A 380 7.81 7.37 6.00
N TYR A 381 7.21 8.46 6.42
CA TYR A 381 6.09 9.10 5.74
C TYR A 381 6.33 10.61 5.69
N HIS A 382 5.65 11.34 4.84
CA HIS A 382 5.93 12.75 4.56
C HIS A 382 5.79 13.71 5.77
N TYR A 383 5.29 13.25 6.90
CA TYR A 383 5.30 14.02 8.15
C TYR A 383 6.57 13.81 9.01
N ASN A 384 7.45 12.86 8.64
CA ASN A 384 8.70 12.66 9.39
C ASN A 384 9.72 13.76 9.10
N THR A 385 10.69 13.91 10.02
CA THR A 385 11.73 14.94 9.95
C THR A 385 13.12 14.33 9.99
N ALA A 386 14.12 15.11 9.55
CA ALA A 386 15.52 14.72 9.67
C ALA A 386 15.97 14.52 11.13
N ASP A 387 15.49 15.37 12.04
CA ASP A 387 15.73 15.24 13.48
C ASP A 387 15.20 13.92 14.05
N GLU A 388 14.01 13.49 13.62
CA GLU A 388 13.47 12.19 14.03
C GLU A 388 14.34 11.01 13.54
N VAL A 389 14.88 11.10 12.31
CA VAL A 389 15.84 10.11 11.80
C VAL A 389 17.13 10.09 12.63
N ASP A 390 17.70 11.27 12.94
CA ASP A 390 18.91 11.37 13.73
C ASP A 390 18.73 10.80 15.15
N ARG A 391 17.60 11.09 15.78
CA ARG A 391 17.23 10.54 17.09
C ARG A 391 17.11 9.02 17.04
N LEU A 392 16.49 8.44 16.02
CA LEU A 392 16.42 6.98 15.85
C LEU A 392 17.82 6.38 15.72
N LEU A 393 18.70 7.00 14.95
CA LEU A 393 20.07 6.54 14.78
C LEU A 393 20.86 6.60 16.10
N ALA A 394 20.67 7.65 16.91
CA ALA A 394 21.31 7.77 18.24
C ALA A 394 20.81 6.69 19.23
N GLU A 395 19.51 6.39 19.22
CA GLU A 395 18.96 5.31 20.04
C GLU A 395 19.53 3.93 19.65
N LEU A 396 19.72 3.69 18.33
CA LEU A 396 20.35 2.45 17.86
C LEU A 396 21.81 2.32 18.34
N ASP A 397 22.56 3.42 18.46
CA ASP A 397 23.91 3.42 19.07
C ASP A 397 23.84 3.01 20.55
N ALA A 398 22.94 3.62 21.32
CA ALA A 398 22.76 3.30 22.74
C ALA A 398 22.36 1.83 22.98
N LEU A 399 21.51 1.26 22.09
CA LEU A 399 21.13 -0.15 22.16
C LEU A 399 22.30 -1.08 21.84
N ALA A 400 23.12 -0.76 20.83
CA ALA A 400 24.28 -1.56 20.47
C ALA A 400 25.33 -1.60 21.61
N ASP A 401 25.57 -0.47 22.26
CA ASP A 401 26.48 -0.37 23.42
C ASP A 401 26.00 -1.22 24.61
N THR A 402 24.67 -1.19 24.87
CA THR A 402 24.07 -1.98 25.95
C THR A 402 24.16 -3.48 25.68
N ALA A 403 23.87 -3.91 24.44
CA ALA A 403 23.96 -5.31 24.02
C ALA A 403 25.39 -5.85 24.08
N GLY A 404 26.38 -5.03 23.71
CA GLY A 404 27.82 -5.37 23.82
C GLY A 404 28.29 -5.58 25.27
N THR A 405 27.75 -4.81 26.21
CA THR A 405 28.12 -4.90 27.66
C THR A 405 27.50 -6.14 28.32
N MET A 406 26.34 -6.64 27.84
CA MET A 406 25.71 -7.86 28.39
C MET A 406 26.33 -9.17 27.84
N ALA A 407 27.04 -9.11 26.71
CA ALA A 407 27.67 -10.28 26.09
C ALA A 407 29.13 -10.52 26.51
N GLY A 408 29.76 -9.60 27.22
CA GLY A 408 31.13 -9.70 27.79
C GLY A 408 31.11 -10.01 29.27
#